data_c4292e228761f78f4dc044f7e9f5d9bc
#
_entry.id   c4292e228761f78f4dc044f7e9f5d9bc
#
_cell.length_a   1.000
_cell.length_b   1.000
_cell.length_c   1.000
_cell.angle_alpha   90.00
_cell.angle_beta   90.00
_cell.angle_gamma   90.00
#
_symmetry.space_group_name_H-M   'P 1'
#
loop_
_entity.id
_entity.type
_entity.pdbx_description
1 polymer ?
#
loop_
_entity_poly.entity_id
_entity_poly.type
_entity_poly.pdbx_seq_one_letter_code
_entity_poly.pdbx_strand_id
1 'polypeptide(L)'
;MRVTLIHNPGAGKQGKGDAKGLVKLLSDAGHDVRYQSSKDDAWDEALAEPAELVAVAGGDGTVSRVAKRMAGRGIPVAALPSGTANNISRSLGLVERPFEELIRCWPEARRVKLDVGVAEGPWGKRYFVEGIGTGLFARLLASSEDKPVKHRKSAKPEDKVDNALQRLKTRAQRAKPFEIEASLDGEDISGRYLLLEAVSIPYVGSNLFLAPDSKPGDGRLDVALVGEAERARLVQYLEAWQENRERLAVLPSHSGKRLTIEWTGFELHIDDQLWPGKDDDKPEGPARIEAHILGDVEFLVPPQASGKKDAQ
;
A
#
# COMPACT_ATOMS: atom_id res chain seq x y z
N MET A 1 16.75 -18.51 13.98
CA MET A 1 17.09 -17.74 12.76
C MET A 1 17.73 -16.41 13.15
N ARG A 2 18.64 -15.91 12.33
CA ARG A 2 19.12 -14.52 12.44
C ARG A 2 18.09 -13.60 11.82
N VAL A 3 17.54 -12.69 12.61
CA VAL A 3 16.44 -11.80 12.22
C VAL A 3 16.90 -10.34 12.32
N THR A 4 16.81 -9.60 11.24
CA THR A 4 16.92 -8.15 11.30
C THR A 4 15.53 -7.56 11.52
N LEU A 5 15.29 -6.93 12.68
CA LEU A 5 14.02 -6.29 13.02
C LEU A 5 14.08 -4.81 12.68
N ILE A 6 13.33 -4.38 11.66
CA ILE A 6 13.10 -2.97 11.33
C ILE A 6 11.83 -2.52 12.03
N HIS A 7 11.94 -1.57 12.95
CA HIS A 7 10.81 -1.10 13.76
C HIS A 7 10.54 0.39 13.56
N ASN A 8 9.26 0.74 13.39
CA ASN A 8 8.82 2.14 13.42
C ASN A 8 8.23 2.48 14.80
N PRO A 9 8.98 3.15 15.69
CA PRO A 9 8.50 3.49 17.04
C PRO A 9 7.34 4.49 17.04
N GLY A 10 7.08 5.16 15.92
CA GLY A 10 5.94 6.05 15.74
C GLY A 10 4.66 5.36 15.26
N ALA A 11 4.70 4.07 14.92
CA ALA A 11 3.55 3.31 14.46
C ALA A 11 2.87 2.60 15.65
N GLY A 12 1.54 2.67 15.70
CA GLY A 12 0.74 2.01 16.72
C GLY A 12 0.41 2.89 17.93
N LYS A 13 -0.62 2.46 18.68
CA LYS A 13 -0.95 3.00 20.00
C LYS A 13 -0.34 2.12 21.07
N GLN A 14 0.20 2.80 22.09
CA GLN A 14 0.52 2.32 23.43
C GLN A 14 0.52 0.79 23.62
N GLY A 15 1.70 0.16 23.66
CA GLY A 15 1.87 -1.22 24.11
C GLY A 15 1.97 -2.30 23.05
N LYS A 16 1.63 -2.04 21.79
CA LYS A 16 1.97 -2.96 20.69
C LYS A 16 3.30 -2.51 20.05
N GLY A 17 4.41 -2.88 20.70
CA GLY A 17 5.71 -2.77 20.10
C GLY A 17 6.56 -1.61 20.64
N ASP A 18 6.85 -1.57 21.92
CA ASP A 18 8.09 -0.95 22.29
C ASP A 18 9.25 -1.84 21.75
N ALA A 19 10.36 -1.21 21.40
CA ALA A 19 11.52 -1.90 20.85
C ALA A 19 11.97 -3.09 21.71
N LYS A 20 11.98 -2.91 23.03
CA LYS A 20 12.40 -3.94 24.00
C LYS A 20 11.44 -5.13 24.05
N GLY A 21 10.13 -4.86 24.03
CA GLY A 21 9.10 -5.88 24.00
C GLY A 21 9.16 -6.72 22.72
N LEU A 22 9.35 -6.07 21.55
CA LEU A 22 9.49 -6.78 20.27
C LEU A 22 10.75 -7.63 20.22
N VAL A 23 11.91 -7.08 20.64
CA VAL A 23 13.17 -7.83 20.70
C VAL A 23 13.02 -9.01 21.65
N LYS A 24 12.44 -8.81 22.84
CA LYS A 24 12.19 -9.89 23.80
C LYS A 24 11.29 -10.97 23.21
N LEU A 25 10.18 -10.58 22.57
CA LEU A 25 9.22 -11.51 21.96
C LEU A 25 9.89 -12.41 20.91
N LEU A 26 10.73 -11.82 20.06
CA LEU A 26 11.48 -12.54 19.03
C LEU A 26 12.57 -13.45 19.66
N SER A 27 13.28 -12.95 20.68
CA SER A 27 14.31 -13.72 21.37
C SER A 27 13.71 -14.89 22.15
N ASP A 28 12.57 -14.70 22.81
CA ASP A 28 11.84 -15.78 23.51
C ASP A 28 11.33 -16.85 22.52
N ALA A 29 11.09 -16.48 21.26
CA ALA A 29 10.77 -17.41 20.17
C ALA A 29 12.02 -18.11 19.57
N GLY A 30 13.21 -17.90 20.12
CA GLY A 30 14.46 -18.56 19.72
C GLY A 30 15.16 -17.91 18.52
N HIS A 31 14.92 -16.63 18.26
CA HIS A 31 15.59 -15.88 17.19
C HIS A 31 16.76 -15.06 17.73
N ASP A 32 17.83 -14.96 16.92
CA ASP A 32 18.94 -14.03 17.13
C ASP A 32 18.57 -12.70 16.45
N VAL A 33 18.35 -11.63 17.24
CA VAL A 33 17.68 -10.42 16.80
C VAL A 33 18.65 -9.23 16.74
N ARG A 34 18.81 -8.69 15.53
CA ARG A 34 19.39 -7.36 15.33
C ARG A 34 18.25 -6.33 15.20
N TYR A 35 18.21 -5.38 16.10
CA TYR A 35 17.22 -4.30 16.10
C TYR A 35 17.73 -3.07 15.35
N GLN A 36 16.83 -2.47 14.52
CA GLN A 36 17.04 -1.19 13.87
C GLN A 36 15.75 -0.36 13.87
N SER A 37 15.84 0.90 14.33
CA SER A 37 14.72 1.83 14.19
C SER A 37 14.65 2.38 12.76
N SER A 38 13.46 2.38 12.16
CA SER A 38 13.22 2.95 10.82
C SER A 38 13.24 4.49 10.81
N LYS A 39 13.44 5.13 11.98
CA LYS A 39 13.58 6.58 12.13
C LYS A 39 15.02 7.05 12.18
N ASP A 40 15.97 6.14 12.35
CA ASP A 40 17.37 6.47 12.35
C ASP A 40 17.83 6.79 10.92
N ASP A 41 18.81 7.69 10.80
CA ASP A 41 19.49 7.92 9.53
C ASP A 41 20.20 6.62 9.13
N ALA A 42 20.27 6.36 7.81
CA ALA A 42 20.88 5.15 7.27
C ALA A 42 20.33 3.82 7.84
N TRP A 43 19.04 3.80 8.26
CA TRP A 43 18.35 2.61 8.79
C TRP A 43 18.44 1.38 7.87
N ASP A 44 18.55 1.59 6.58
CA ASP A 44 18.59 0.55 5.56
C ASP A 44 19.98 -0.11 5.43
N GLU A 45 21.02 0.45 6.01
CA GLU A 45 22.33 -0.22 6.12
C GLU A 45 22.22 -1.55 6.90
N ALA A 46 21.32 -1.61 7.89
CA ALA A 46 21.03 -2.86 8.61
C ALA A 46 20.53 -3.99 7.73
N LEU A 47 19.94 -3.67 6.56
CA LEU A 47 19.49 -4.66 5.58
C LEU A 47 20.65 -5.23 4.74
N ALA A 48 21.82 -4.61 4.74
CA ALA A 48 23.01 -5.14 4.05
C ALA A 48 23.68 -6.28 4.85
N GLU A 49 23.43 -6.32 6.15
CA GLU A 49 23.99 -7.33 7.05
C GLU A 49 23.34 -8.70 6.84
N PRO A 50 24.08 -9.80 7.04
CA PRO A 50 23.58 -11.15 6.88
C PRO A 50 22.38 -11.43 7.80
N ALA A 51 21.24 -11.79 7.21
CA ALA A 51 20.03 -12.23 7.91
C ALA A 51 19.36 -13.39 7.16
N GLU A 52 18.62 -14.20 7.89
CA GLU A 52 17.78 -15.26 7.31
C GLU A 52 16.34 -14.76 7.10
N LEU A 53 15.97 -13.69 7.82
CA LEU A 53 14.66 -13.06 7.79
C LEU A 53 14.76 -11.58 8.12
N VAL A 54 13.98 -10.74 7.43
CA VAL A 54 13.76 -9.35 7.82
C VAL A 54 12.37 -9.20 8.40
N ALA A 55 12.25 -8.94 9.70
CA ALA A 55 10.98 -8.64 10.36
C ALA A 55 10.72 -7.13 10.32
N VAL A 56 9.49 -6.72 10.01
CA VAL A 56 9.10 -5.32 9.91
C VAL A 56 7.92 -5.03 10.82
N ALA A 57 8.17 -4.30 11.91
CA ALA A 57 7.10 -3.82 12.81
C ALA A 57 6.76 -2.36 12.46
N GLY A 58 5.65 -2.15 11.75
CA GLY A 58 5.25 -0.84 11.25
C GLY A 58 3.94 -0.84 10.49
N GLY A 59 3.60 0.30 9.90
CA GLY A 59 2.50 0.44 8.93
C GLY A 59 3.01 0.36 7.49
N ASP A 60 2.11 0.60 6.53
CA ASP A 60 2.37 0.45 5.09
C ASP A 60 3.63 1.18 4.62
N GLY A 61 3.82 2.43 5.01
CA GLY A 61 5.02 3.19 4.64
C GLY A 61 6.34 2.56 5.11
N THR A 62 6.37 1.86 6.27
CA THR A 62 7.56 1.16 6.73
C THR A 62 7.74 -0.16 5.99
N VAL A 63 6.65 -0.91 5.84
CA VAL A 63 6.66 -2.20 5.12
C VAL A 63 7.04 -1.98 3.66
N SER A 64 6.45 -0.98 2.98
CA SER A 64 6.77 -0.62 1.59
C SER A 64 8.25 -0.25 1.41
N ARG A 65 8.81 0.58 2.31
CA ARG A 65 10.25 0.95 2.27
C ARG A 65 11.16 -0.26 2.37
N VAL A 66 10.86 -1.20 3.26
CA VAL A 66 11.64 -2.44 3.39
C VAL A 66 11.45 -3.34 2.19
N ALA A 67 10.21 -3.55 1.73
CA ALA A 67 9.91 -4.38 0.55
C ALA A 67 10.69 -3.91 -0.68
N LYS A 68 10.71 -2.59 -0.94
CA LYS A 68 11.49 -1.98 -2.04
C LYS A 68 13.01 -2.25 -1.94
N ARG A 69 13.56 -2.31 -0.73
CA ARG A 69 14.98 -2.62 -0.51
C ARG A 69 15.29 -4.11 -0.58
N MET A 70 14.30 -4.95 -0.32
CA MET A 70 14.46 -6.42 -0.27
C MET A 70 14.11 -7.12 -1.59
N ALA A 71 13.48 -6.41 -2.54
CA ALA A 71 13.11 -6.95 -3.84
C ALA A 71 14.31 -7.61 -4.53
N GLY A 72 14.14 -8.85 -4.98
CA GLY A 72 15.16 -9.63 -5.68
C GLY A 72 16.31 -10.16 -4.82
N ARG A 73 16.32 -9.93 -3.48
CA ARG A 73 17.42 -10.36 -2.60
C ARG A 73 17.30 -11.79 -2.07
N GLY A 74 16.17 -12.45 -2.26
CA GLY A 74 15.94 -13.84 -1.83
C GLY A 74 15.81 -14.03 -0.30
N ILE A 75 15.88 -12.95 0.49
CA ILE A 75 15.66 -12.99 1.94
C ILE A 75 14.19 -12.65 2.18
N PRO A 76 13.39 -13.52 2.84
CA PRO A 76 11.99 -13.24 3.08
C PRO A 76 11.77 -12.09 4.08
N VAL A 77 10.60 -11.48 3.98
CA VAL A 77 10.13 -10.44 4.89
C VAL A 77 8.97 -10.96 5.73
N ALA A 78 8.92 -10.62 7.00
CA ALA A 78 7.79 -10.89 7.88
C ALA A 78 7.21 -9.58 8.41
N ALA A 79 5.97 -9.27 8.04
CA ALA A 79 5.30 -8.07 8.54
C ALA A 79 4.61 -8.31 9.88
N LEU A 80 4.82 -7.36 10.82
CA LEU A 80 4.14 -7.23 12.10
C LEU A 80 3.33 -5.92 12.06
N PRO A 81 2.05 -5.96 11.62
CA PRO A 81 1.27 -4.78 11.30
C PRO A 81 0.93 -3.97 12.55
N SER A 82 1.46 -2.75 12.64
CA SER A 82 1.19 -1.80 13.74
C SER A 82 0.70 -0.44 13.26
N GLY A 83 0.49 -0.24 11.97
CA GLY A 83 0.01 1.00 11.37
C GLY A 83 -1.50 1.20 11.49
N THR A 84 -2.01 2.23 10.81
CA THR A 84 -3.44 2.57 10.79
C THR A 84 -4.20 1.77 9.73
N ALA A 85 -3.75 1.79 8.48
CA ALA A 85 -4.40 1.09 7.35
C ALA A 85 -3.90 -0.35 7.22
N ASN A 86 -2.59 -0.54 7.16
CA ASN A 86 -1.96 -1.84 6.98
C ASN A 86 -2.44 -2.57 5.71
N ASN A 87 -2.58 -1.84 4.59
CA ASN A 87 -3.06 -2.35 3.30
C ASN A 87 -2.24 -3.55 2.81
N ILE A 88 -0.90 -3.44 2.87
CA ILE A 88 0.01 -4.51 2.48
C ILE A 88 -0.22 -5.76 3.34
N SER A 89 -0.23 -5.59 4.66
CA SER A 89 -0.45 -6.70 5.59
C SER A 89 -1.86 -7.27 5.48
N ARG A 90 -2.87 -6.45 5.17
CA ARG A 90 -4.25 -6.88 4.93
C ARG A 90 -4.35 -7.73 3.67
N SER A 91 -3.70 -7.32 2.59
CA SER A 91 -3.63 -8.07 1.34
C SER A 91 -2.97 -9.44 1.50
N LEU A 92 -2.11 -9.58 2.51
CA LEU A 92 -1.45 -10.83 2.88
C LEU A 92 -2.19 -11.64 3.98
N GLY A 93 -3.33 -11.14 4.48
CA GLY A 93 -4.11 -11.81 5.53
C GLY A 93 -3.43 -11.82 6.92
N LEU A 94 -2.58 -10.82 7.22
CA LEU A 94 -1.80 -10.74 8.45
C LEU A 94 -2.44 -9.84 9.52
N VAL A 95 -3.43 -9.03 9.15
CA VAL A 95 -4.14 -8.13 10.06
C VAL A 95 -5.07 -8.97 10.97
N GLU A 96 -5.27 -8.51 12.21
CA GLU A 96 -6.10 -9.16 13.22
C GLU A 96 -5.45 -10.35 13.95
N ARG A 97 -4.21 -10.72 13.58
CA ARG A 97 -3.44 -11.74 14.29
C ARG A 97 -2.51 -11.11 15.33
N PRO A 98 -2.40 -11.68 16.54
CA PRO A 98 -1.39 -11.29 17.53
C PRO A 98 0.04 -11.51 16.98
N PHE A 99 0.97 -10.67 17.38
CA PHE A 99 2.38 -10.80 16.94
C PHE A 99 2.98 -12.15 17.36
N GLU A 100 2.61 -12.63 18.54
CA GLU A 100 3.01 -13.93 19.07
C GLU A 100 2.59 -15.07 18.15
N GLU A 101 1.39 -14.99 17.58
CA GLU A 101 0.89 -15.98 16.63
C GLU A 101 1.65 -15.90 15.31
N LEU A 102 1.82 -14.69 14.76
CA LEU A 102 2.56 -14.47 13.52
C LEU A 102 4.00 -15.01 13.63
N ILE A 103 4.71 -14.66 14.70
CA ILE A 103 6.11 -15.07 14.93
C ILE A 103 6.22 -16.58 15.09
N ARG A 104 5.32 -17.19 15.86
CA ARG A 104 5.30 -18.64 16.08
C ARG A 104 5.10 -19.43 14.79
N CYS A 105 4.38 -18.87 13.81
CA CYS A 105 4.13 -19.52 12.53
C CYS A 105 5.29 -19.43 11.54
N TRP A 106 6.33 -18.61 11.76
CA TRP A 106 7.39 -18.39 10.76
C TRP A 106 8.10 -19.67 10.30
N PRO A 107 8.40 -20.67 11.14
CA PRO A 107 9.05 -21.90 10.68
C PRO A 107 8.22 -22.69 9.64
N GLU A 108 6.88 -22.58 9.71
CA GLU A 108 5.93 -23.30 8.86
C GLU A 108 5.22 -22.34 7.86
N ALA A 109 5.63 -21.07 7.83
CA ALA A 109 4.99 -20.07 7.01
C ALA A 109 5.19 -20.33 5.50
N ARG A 110 4.15 -20.04 4.73
CA ARG A 110 4.24 -20.02 3.27
C ARG A 110 4.96 -18.75 2.85
N ARG A 111 5.72 -18.83 1.78
CA ARG A 111 6.28 -17.67 1.09
C ARG A 111 5.31 -17.19 0.03
N VAL A 112 4.85 -15.97 0.15
CA VAL A 112 3.95 -15.33 -0.80
C VAL A 112 4.68 -14.14 -1.43
N LYS A 113 4.70 -14.09 -2.74
CA LYS A 113 5.30 -12.99 -3.48
C LYS A 113 4.44 -11.74 -3.37
N LEU A 114 5.09 -10.62 -3.24
CA LEU A 114 4.49 -9.29 -3.30
C LEU A 114 5.25 -8.50 -4.36
N ASP A 115 4.51 -7.92 -5.31
CA ASP A 115 5.08 -7.15 -6.40
C ASP A 115 5.70 -5.84 -5.92
N VAL A 116 6.82 -5.49 -6.53
CA VAL A 116 7.43 -4.16 -6.42
C VAL A 116 7.43 -3.54 -7.80
N GLY A 117 6.65 -2.49 -7.95
CA GLY A 117 6.54 -1.74 -9.19
C GLY A 117 7.53 -0.58 -9.26
N VAL A 118 7.71 -0.09 -10.48
CA VAL A 118 8.45 1.13 -10.78
C VAL A 118 7.59 2.04 -11.64
N ALA A 119 7.61 3.33 -11.31
CA ALA A 119 7.08 4.40 -12.12
C ALA A 119 8.26 5.25 -12.63
N GLU A 120 8.41 5.35 -13.93
CA GLU A 120 9.42 6.15 -14.60
C GLU A 120 8.79 7.38 -15.21
N GLY A 121 9.39 8.53 -14.97
CA GLY A 121 8.85 9.81 -15.43
C GLY A 121 9.90 10.91 -15.32
N PRO A 122 9.50 12.20 -15.34
CA PRO A 122 10.43 13.34 -15.24
C PRO A 122 11.32 13.32 -13.98
N TRP A 123 10.86 12.66 -12.95
CA TRP A 123 11.61 12.45 -11.69
C TRP A 123 12.64 11.31 -11.75
N GLY A 124 12.82 10.64 -12.88
CA GLY A 124 13.56 9.38 -13.00
C GLY A 124 12.71 8.18 -12.56
N LYS A 125 13.23 7.33 -11.66
CA LYS A 125 12.55 6.13 -11.19
C LYS A 125 12.05 6.29 -9.76
N ARG A 126 10.77 5.97 -9.53
CA ARG A 126 10.18 5.83 -8.20
C ARG A 126 9.54 4.46 -8.06
N TYR A 127 9.81 3.79 -6.95
CA TYR A 127 9.29 2.45 -6.70
C TYR A 127 8.02 2.52 -5.85
N PHE A 128 7.11 1.57 -6.09
CA PHE A 128 5.86 1.43 -5.32
C PHE A 128 5.58 -0.03 -4.97
N VAL A 129 4.73 -0.23 -3.98
CA VAL A 129 4.23 -1.54 -3.51
C VAL A 129 2.71 -1.56 -3.49
N GLU A 130 2.06 -0.42 -3.26
CA GLU A 130 0.61 -0.30 -3.31
C GLU A 130 0.15 0.07 -4.72
N GLY A 131 0.67 1.17 -5.28
CA GLY A 131 0.29 1.60 -6.63
C GLY A 131 0.68 3.02 -6.99
N ILE A 132 0.21 3.42 -8.17
CA ILE A 132 0.29 4.77 -8.73
C ILE A 132 -1.10 5.19 -9.20
N GLY A 133 -1.50 6.42 -8.93
CA GLY A 133 -2.81 6.90 -9.34
C GLY A 133 -2.95 8.41 -9.44
N THR A 134 -4.10 8.83 -9.96
CA THR A 134 -4.44 10.25 -10.11
C THR A 134 -5.95 10.48 -9.92
N GLY A 135 -6.33 11.74 -9.84
CA GLY A 135 -7.71 12.16 -9.63
C GLY A 135 -8.06 12.22 -8.17
N LEU A 136 -9.08 11.49 -7.73
CA LEU A 136 -9.68 11.67 -6.41
C LEU A 136 -8.69 11.50 -5.26
N PHE A 137 -7.85 10.45 -5.28
CA PHE A 137 -6.90 10.19 -4.20
C PHE A 137 -5.72 11.17 -4.21
N ALA A 138 -5.14 11.44 -5.38
CA ALA A 138 -4.06 12.41 -5.50
C ALA A 138 -4.49 13.82 -5.06
N ARG A 139 -5.70 14.25 -5.47
CA ARG A 139 -6.30 15.53 -5.04
C ARG A 139 -6.61 15.57 -3.55
N LEU A 140 -6.96 14.42 -2.96
CA LEU A 140 -7.16 14.33 -1.51
C LEU A 140 -5.83 14.56 -0.78
N LEU A 141 -4.75 13.94 -1.23
CA LEU A 141 -3.41 14.13 -0.68
C LEU A 141 -2.90 15.57 -0.87
N ALA A 142 -3.16 16.17 -2.03
CA ALA A 142 -2.71 17.52 -2.37
C ALA A 142 -3.39 18.62 -1.58
N SER A 143 -4.61 18.39 -1.06
CA SER A 143 -5.39 19.45 -0.46
C SER A 143 -4.86 19.85 0.92
N SER A 144 -4.67 21.15 1.12
CA SER A 144 -4.24 21.72 2.40
C SER A 144 -5.28 21.50 3.53
N GLU A 145 -6.52 21.22 3.18
CA GLU A 145 -7.61 20.89 4.11
C GLU A 145 -7.44 19.51 4.74
N ASP A 146 -6.61 18.66 4.15
CA ASP A 146 -6.29 17.32 4.65
C ASP A 146 -5.10 17.30 5.60
N LYS A 147 -4.51 18.45 5.93
CA LYS A 147 -3.71 18.51 7.14
C LYS A 147 -4.59 17.98 8.26
N PRO A 148 -4.15 16.96 9.00
CA PRO A 148 -4.99 16.41 10.06
C PRO A 148 -5.44 17.60 10.90
N VAL A 149 -6.75 17.85 10.93
CA VAL A 149 -7.35 18.68 11.99
C VAL A 149 -6.62 18.21 13.22
N LYS A 150 -6.00 19.11 14.01
CA LYS A 150 -5.23 18.78 15.22
C LYS A 150 -6.07 17.80 16.03
N HIS A 151 -6.02 16.53 15.60
CA HIS A 151 -6.82 15.50 16.20
C HIS A 151 -6.36 15.39 17.63
N ARG A 152 -7.31 15.49 18.54
CA ARG A 152 -7.12 15.06 19.90
C ARG A 152 -6.22 13.85 19.87
N LYS A 153 -5.13 13.89 20.61
CA LYS A 153 -4.07 12.86 20.70
C LYS A 153 -4.57 11.42 21.00
N SER A 154 -5.87 11.18 20.97
CA SER A 154 -6.57 9.95 21.38
C SER A 154 -7.45 9.29 20.31
N ALA A 155 -7.46 9.73 19.05
CA ALA A 155 -8.32 9.07 18.04
C ALA A 155 -7.81 7.66 17.74
N LYS A 156 -8.72 6.66 17.79
CA LYS A 156 -8.41 5.27 17.45
C LYS A 156 -8.04 5.15 15.95
N PRO A 157 -7.24 4.17 15.52
CA PRO A 157 -6.94 3.94 14.10
C PRO A 157 -8.20 3.85 13.24
N GLU A 158 -9.23 3.17 13.73
CA GLU A 158 -10.55 3.03 13.10
C GLU A 158 -11.19 4.39 12.82
N ASP A 159 -11.22 5.29 13.83
CA ASP A 159 -11.77 6.64 13.67
C ASP A 159 -11.04 7.45 12.58
N LYS A 160 -9.74 7.18 12.36
CA LYS A 160 -8.97 7.86 11.31
C LYS A 160 -9.34 7.34 9.92
N VAL A 161 -9.52 6.03 9.78
CA VAL A 161 -9.96 5.38 8.53
C VAL A 161 -11.35 5.87 8.17
N ASP A 162 -12.31 5.83 9.11
CA ASP A 162 -13.68 6.28 8.91
C ASP A 162 -13.76 7.76 8.50
N ASN A 163 -12.98 8.62 9.16
CA ASN A 163 -12.92 10.04 8.79
C ASN A 163 -12.33 10.25 7.39
N ALA A 164 -11.32 9.45 6.99
CA ALA A 164 -10.74 9.52 5.65
C ALA A 164 -11.74 9.04 4.59
N LEU A 165 -12.47 7.97 4.86
CA LEU A 165 -13.54 7.46 3.98
C LEU A 165 -14.67 8.47 3.82
N GLN A 166 -15.12 9.12 4.92
CA GLN A 166 -16.14 10.14 4.85
C GLN A 166 -15.73 11.35 4.01
N ARG A 167 -14.47 11.77 4.12
CA ARG A 167 -13.93 12.86 3.27
C ARG A 167 -13.88 12.44 1.81
N LEU A 168 -13.41 11.21 1.55
CA LEU A 168 -13.33 10.65 0.21
C LEU A 168 -14.72 10.61 -0.44
N LYS A 169 -15.74 10.15 0.29
CA LYS A 169 -17.13 10.13 -0.16
C LYS A 169 -17.64 11.54 -0.51
N THR A 170 -17.45 12.49 0.40
CA THR A 170 -17.87 13.88 0.18
C THR A 170 -17.20 14.48 -1.06
N ARG A 171 -15.93 14.16 -1.30
CA ARG A 171 -15.20 14.62 -2.48
C ARG A 171 -15.68 13.91 -3.75
N ALA A 172 -15.91 12.61 -3.71
CA ALA A 172 -16.40 11.83 -4.86
C ALA A 172 -17.72 12.40 -5.40
N GLN A 173 -18.62 12.84 -4.51
CA GLN A 173 -19.89 13.48 -4.89
C GLN A 173 -19.70 14.77 -5.70
N ARG A 174 -18.59 15.50 -5.50
CA ARG A 174 -18.34 16.83 -6.07
C ARG A 174 -17.12 16.88 -6.99
N ALA A 175 -16.39 15.78 -7.14
CA ALA A 175 -15.19 15.72 -7.96
C ALA A 175 -15.50 16.11 -9.40
N LYS A 176 -14.65 16.94 -10.00
CA LYS A 176 -14.72 17.22 -11.44
C LYS A 176 -13.89 16.15 -12.16
N PRO A 177 -14.42 15.57 -13.24
CA PRO A 177 -13.62 14.66 -14.06
C PRO A 177 -12.46 15.42 -14.68
N PHE A 178 -11.39 14.73 -14.96
CA PHE A 178 -10.22 15.24 -15.68
C PHE A 178 -9.95 14.37 -16.89
N GLU A 179 -9.37 14.97 -17.91
CA GLU A 179 -8.97 14.25 -19.11
C GLU A 179 -7.58 13.65 -18.89
N ILE A 180 -7.41 12.42 -19.36
CA ILE A 180 -6.14 11.71 -19.33
C ILE A 180 -5.95 10.93 -20.62
N GLU A 181 -4.77 11.04 -21.20
CA GLU A 181 -4.31 10.16 -22.26
C GLU A 181 -3.48 9.05 -21.62
N ALA A 182 -3.92 7.80 -21.77
CA ALA A 182 -3.27 6.65 -21.16
C ALA A 182 -3.47 5.39 -22.00
N SER A 183 -2.54 4.47 -21.86
CA SER A 183 -2.67 3.12 -22.44
C SER A 183 -2.21 2.06 -21.46
N LEU A 184 -2.85 0.87 -21.55
CA LEU A 184 -2.49 -0.32 -20.78
C LEU A 184 -2.10 -1.43 -21.77
N ASP A 185 -0.85 -1.89 -21.72
CA ASP A 185 -0.28 -2.84 -22.68
C ASP A 185 -0.41 -2.41 -24.14
N GLY A 186 -0.48 -1.08 -24.39
CA GLY A 186 -0.67 -0.47 -25.71
C GLY A 186 -2.14 -0.31 -26.13
N GLU A 187 -3.09 -0.84 -25.39
CA GLU A 187 -4.51 -0.57 -25.58
C GLU A 187 -4.87 0.79 -25.01
N ASP A 188 -5.58 1.60 -25.79
CA ASP A 188 -6.00 2.95 -25.40
C ASP A 188 -7.06 2.86 -24.30
N ILE A 189 -6.75 3.49 -23.16
CA ILE A 189 -7.67 3.67 -22.03
C ILE A 189 -7.87 5.15 -21.72
N SER A 190 -7.61 6.03 -22.68
CA SER A 190 -7.80 7.46 -22.55
C SER A 190 -9.26 7.82 -22.28
N GLY A 191 -9.48 8.90 -21.54
CA GLY A 191 -10.86 9.31 -21.23
C GLY A 191 -10.98 10.39 -20.18
N ARG A 192 -12.22 10.62 -19.74
CA ARG A 192 -12.55 11.56 -18.66
C ARG A 192 -12.91 10.79 -17.39
N TYR A 193 -12.04 10.88 -16.40
CA TYR A 193 -12.13 10.09 -15.16
C TYR A 193 -12.23 10.97 -13.91
N LEU A 194 -12.82 10.40 -12.87
CA LEU A 194 -12.76 10.89 -11.48
C LEU A 194 -11.57 10.29 -10.74
N LEU A 195 -11.19 9.06 -11.17
CA LEU A 195 -10.16 8.25 -10.54
C LEU A 195 -9.53 7.34 -11.59
N LEU A 196 -8.20 7.28 -11.62
CA LEU A 196 -7.40 6.23 -12.23
C LEU A 196 -6.42 5.75 -11.16
N GLU A 197 -6.48 4.46 -10.83
CA GLU A 197 -5.58 3.82 -9.87
C GLU A 197 -5.04 2.52 -10.44
N ALA A 198 -3.73 2.45 -10.62
CA ALA A 198 -3.03 1.23 -11.00
C ALA A 198 -2.36 0.65 -9.76
N VAL A 199 -2.83 -0.49 -9.32
CA VAL A 199 -2.46 -1.10 -8.04
C VAL A 199 -1.87 -2.49 -8.24
N SER A 200 -1.00 -2.92 -7.32
CA SER A 200 -0.41 -4.27 -7.28
C SER A 200 -0.94 -5.11 -6.11
N ILE A 201 -1.83 -4.52 -5.30
CA ILE A 201 -2.49 -5.17 -4.16
C ILE A 201 -3.97 -4.77 -4.12
N PRO A 202 -4.84 -5.61 -3.52
CA PRO A 202 -6.29 -5.33 -3.50
C PRO A 202 -6.68 -4.08 -2.70
N TYR A 203 -5.95 -3.76 -1.64
CA TYR A 203 -6.29 -2.68 -0.71
C TYR A 203 -5.40 -1.46 -0.91
N VAL A 204 -5.99 -0.27 -0.93
CA VAL A 204 -5.27 1.01 -1.08
C VAL A 204 -5.83 2.09 -0.16
N GLY A 205 -5.03 3.10 0.12
CA GLY A 205 -5.44 4.29 0.87
C GLY A 205 -6.01 3.95 2.25
N SER A 206 -7.26 4.32 2.50
CA SER A 206 -7.95 4.06 3.77
C SER A 206 -8.64 2.68 3.80
N ASN A 207 -7.90 1.64 3.54
CA ASN A 207 -8.35 0.23 3.46
C ASN A 207 -9.38 -0.05 2.36
N LEU A 208 -9.43 0.74 1.30
CA LEU A 208 -10.37 0.48 0.21
C LEU A 208 -9.97 -0.78 -0.56
N PHE A 209 -10.90 -1.71 -0.70
CA PHE A 209 -10.76 -2.94 -1.48
C PHE A 209 -11.02 -2.64 -2.96
N LEU A 210 -10.13 -1.85 -3.57
CA LEU A 210 -10.35 -1.24 -4.88
C LEU A 210 -10.22 -2.23 -6.04
N ALA A 211 -9.32 -3.19 -5.93
CA ALA A 211 -9.05 -4.21 -6.94
C ALA A 211 -9.23 -5.63 -6.36
N PRO A 212 -10.48 -6.11 -6.20
CA PRO A 212 -10.77 -7.39 -5.55
C PRO A 212 -10.15 -8.60 -6.24
N ASP A 213 -9.91 -8.53 -7.55
CA ASP A 213 -9.30 -9.61 -8.34
C ASP A 213 -7.78 -9.54 -8.38
N SER A 214 -7.17 -8.51 -7.80
CA SER A 214 -5.72 -8.33 -7.75
C SER A 214 -5.06 -9.47 -6.96
N LYS A 215 -4.00 -10.02 -7.55
CA LYS A 215 -3.22 -11.13 -6.97
C LYS A 215 -1.79 -10.68 -6.73
N PRO A 216 -1.43 -10.36 -5.48
CA PRO A 216 -0.06 -9.99 -5.18
C PRO A 216 0.94 -11.02 -5.71
N GLY A 217 1.98 -10.58 -6.41
CA GLY A 217 3.04 -11.44 -6.94
C GLY A 217 2.75 -12.06 -8.31
N ASP A 218 1.75 -11.62 -9.05
CA ASP A 218 1.44 -12.11 -10.41
C ASP A 218 2.14 -11.30 -11.52
N GLY A 219 2.85 -10.23 -11.17
CA GLY A 219 3.59 -9.38 -12.09
C GLY A 219 2.70 -8.45 -12.92
N ARG A 220 1.50 -8.13 -12.46
CA ARG A 220 0.52 -7.29 -13.16
C ARG A 220 0.10 -6.09 -12.32
N LEU A 221 -0.43 -5.11 -13.03
CA LEU A 221 -1.13 -3.96 -12.44
C LEU A 221 -2.62 -4.12 -12.70
N ASP A 222 -3.43 -3.87 -11.68
CA ASP A 222 -4.88 -3.78 -11.82
C ASP A 222 -5.27 -2.30 -11.81
N VAL A 223 -5.80 -1.83 -12.94
CA VAL A 223 -6.11 -0.43 -13.18
C VAL A 223 -7.60 -0.20 -13.00
N ALA A 224 -7.97 0.44 -11.89
CA ALA A 224 -9.34 0.89 -11.65
C ALA A 224 -9.57 2.23 -12.36
N LEU A 225 -10.60 2.26 -13.22
CA LEU A 225 -11.00 3.43 -13.98
C LEU A 225 -12.44 3.82 -13.61
N VAL A 226 -12.61 5.00 -13.05
CA VAL A 226 -13.93 5.49 -12.63
C VAL A 226 -14.23 6.79 -13.37
N GLY A 227 -15.09 6.73 -14.36
CA GLY A 227 -15.57 7.87 -15.11
C GLY A 227 -16.71 8.63 -14.40
N GLU A 228 -17.20 9.68 -15.04
CA GLU A 228 -18.30 10.47 -14.49
C GLU A 228 -19.63 9.68 -14.43
N ALA A 229 -19.86 8.79 -15.37
CA ALA A 229 -21.03 7.92 -15.37
C ALA A 229 -21.06 6.95 -14.17
N GLU A 230 -19.90 6.54 -13.68
CA GLU A 230 -19.74 5.64 -12.53
C GLU A 230 -19.72 6.36 -11.18
N ARG A 231 -19.89 7.69 -11.13
CA ARG A 231 -19.88 8.48 -9.89
C ARG A 231 -20.82 7.92 -8.82
N ALA A 232 -22.06 7.65 -9.19
CA ALA A 232 -23.06 7.10 -8.25
C ALA A 232 -22.59 5.75 -7.69
N ARG A 233 -22.01 4.91 -8.53
CA ARG A 233 -21.46 3.60 -8.17
C ARG A 233 -20.26 3.75 -7.19
N LEU A 234 -19.36 4.70 -7.45
CA LEU A 234 -18.25 5.01 -6.55
C LEU A 234 -18.75 5.47 -5.18
N VAL A 235 -19.75 6.37 -5.14
CA VAL A 235 -20.33 6.85 -3.87
C VAL A 235 -20.98 5.70 -3.11
N GLN A 236 -21.78 4.86 -3.78
CA GLN A 236 -22.39 3.66 -3.19
C GLN A 236 -21.34 2.68 -2.66
N TYR A 237 -20.25 2.48 -3.40
CA TYR A 237 -19.13 1.65 -2.98
C TYR A 237 -18.52 2.18 -1.66
N LEU A 238 -18.23 3.49 -1.59
CA LEU A 238 -17.65 4.12 -0.40
C LEU A 238 -18.60 4.06 0.81
N GLU A 239 -19.90 4.18 0.59
CA GLU A 239 -20.94 4.03 1.63
C GLU A 239 -21.01 2.60 2.15
N ALA A 240 -21.09 1.63 1.24
CA ALA A 240 -21.12 0.22 1.61
C ALA A 240 -19.86 -0.21 2.37
N TRP A 241 -18.69 0.28 1.95
CA TRP A 241 -17.43 0.03 2.64
C TRP A 241 -17.42 0.60 4.07
N GLN A 242 -17.87 1.84 4.24
CA GLN A 242 -17.97 2.48 5.55
C GLN A 242 -18.94 1.77 6.51
N GLU A 243 -20.00 1.16 5.97
CA GLU A 243 -21.00 0.43 6.72
C GLU A 243 -20.70 -1.07 6.88
N ASN A 244 -19.49 -1.53 6.50
CA ASN A 244 -19.06 -2.93 6.52
C ASN A 244 -20.06 -3.89 5.82
N ARG A 245 -20.65 -3.47 4.73
CA ARG A 245 -21.55 -4.32 3.95
C ARG A 245 -20.76 -5.32 3.11
N GLU A 246 -21.12 -6.58 3.16
CA GLU A 246 -20.42 -7.67 2.45
C GLU A 246 -20.50 -7.57 0.92
N ARG A 247 -21.53 -6.94 0.37
CA ARG A 247 -21.72 -6.75 -1.08
C ARG A 247 -21.34 -5.35 -1.51
N LEU A 248 -20.12 -5.23 -2.00
CA LEU A 248 -19.63 -3.99 -2.58
C LEU A 248 -19.97 -3.92 -4.07
N ALA A 249 -20.28 -2.72 -4.55
CA ALA A 249 -20.34 -2.46 -5.99
C ALA A 249 -18.93 -2.63 -6.57
N VAL A 250 -18.78 -3.50 -7.56
CA VAL A 250 -17.49 -3.67 -8.25
C VAL A 250 -17.22 -2.44 -9.12
N LEU A 251 -16.08 -1.81 -8.97
CA LEU A 251 -15.63 -0.72 -9.83
C LEU A 251 -15.00 -1.30 -11.11
N PRO A 252 -15.09 -0.60 -12.25
CA PRO A 252 -14.44 -1.05 -13.48
C PRO A 252 -12.92 -1.14 -13.27
N SER A 253 -12.32 -2.27 -13.64
CA SER A 253 -10.88 -2.48 -13.58
C SER A 253 -10.39 -3.29 -14.77
N HIS A 254 -9.13 -3.03 -15.16
CA HIS A 254 -8.42 -3.73 -16.22
C HIS A 254 -7.10 -4.24 -15.68
N SER A 255 -6.67 -5.43 -16.06
CA SER A 255 -5.39 -5.97 -15.64
C SER A 255 -4.39 -5.94 -16.79
N GLY A 256 -3.19 -5.43 -16.54
CA GLY A 256 -2.14 -5.30 -17.54
C GLY A 256 -0.74 -5.27 -16.93
N LYS A 257 0.28 -5.22 -17.78
CA LYS A 257 1.68 -5.24 -17.36
C LYS A 257 2.34 -3.87 -17.38
N ARG A 258 1.91 -2.99 -18.31
CA ARG A 258 2.53 -1.69 -18.53
C ARG A 258 1.45 -0.62 -18.70
N LEU A 259 1.40 0.30 -17.78
CA LEU A 259 0.59 1.51 -17.85
C LEU A 259 1.47 2.64 -18.38
N THR A 260 0.98 3.35 -19.40
CA THR A 260 1.57 4.60 -19.88
C THR A 260 0.57 5.73 -19.68
N ILE A 261 1.03 6.87 -19.19
CA ILE A 261 0.23 8.08 -18.95
C ILE A 261 0.94 9.27 -19.59
N GLU A 262 0.24 10.06 -20.38
CA GLU A 262 0.71 11.37 -20.83
C GLU A 262 0.29 12.42 -19.79
N TRP A 263 1.27 12.86 -18.99
CA TRP A 263 1.05 13.80 -17.91
C TRP A 263 1.01 15.25 -18.46
N THR A 264 -0.01 16.00 -18.05
CA THR A 264 -0.24 17.38 -18.52
C THR A 264 -0.39 18.38 -17.38
N GLY A 265 0.14 18.05 -16.18
CA GLY A 265 0.16 18.99 -15.04
C GLY A 265 -0.76 18.63 -13.88
N PHE A 266 -1.43 17.47 -13.89
CA PHE A 266 -2.28 17.01 -12.79
C PHE A 266 -1.47 16.34 -11.68
N GLU A 267 -2.05 16.26 -10.46
CA GLU A 267 -1.45 15.57 -9.34
C GLU A 267 -1.51 14.06 -9.55
N LEU A 268 -0.39 13.38 -9.25
CA LEU A 268 -0.27 11.93 -9.13
C LEU A 268 0.11 11.58 -7.69
N HIS A 269 -0.14 10.35 -7.30
CA HIS A 269 0.51 9.77 -6.14
C HIS A 269 1.20 8.45 -6.51
N ILE A 270 2.25 8.13 -5.79
CA ILE A 270 3.00 6.89 -5.88
C ILE A 270 3.11 6.37 -4.44
N ASP A 271 2.41 5.27 -4.12
CA ASP A 271 2.10 4.88 -2.75
C ASP A 271 1.43 6.06 -1.99
N ASP A 272 1.99 6.48 -0.85
CA ASP A 272 1.52 7.60 -0.04
C ASP A 272 2.15 8.96 -0.40
N GLN A 273 2.96 9.03 -1.46
CA GLN A 273 3.70 10.23 -1.85
C GLN A 273 3.06 10.93 -3.05
N LEU A 274 2.78 12.22 -2.86
CA LEU A 274 2.27 13.06 -3.93
C LEU A 274 3.40 13.46 -4.91
N TRP A 275 3.07 13.50 -6.20
CA TRP A 275 3.92 14.08 -7.22
C TRP A 275 3.08 14.97 -8.18
N PRO A 276 3.60 16.14 -8.60
CA PRO A 276 4.78 16.76 -8.05
C PRO A 276 4.56 17.16 -6.59
N GLY A 277 5.53 16.86 -5.74
CA GLY A 277 5.59 17.34 -4.36
C GLY A 277 5.96 18.83 -4.31
N LYS A 278 6.12 19.36 -3.10
CA LYS A 278 6.43 20.80 -2.92
C LYS A 278 7.81 21.19 -3.44
N ASP A 279 8.76 20.26 -3.32
CA ASP A 279 10.18 20.48 -3.65
C ASP A 279 10.57 19.79 -4.96
N ASP A 280 9.60 19.18 -5.68
CA ASP A 280 9.86 18.57 -6.98
C ASP A 280 9.86 19.65 -8.10
N ASP A 281 10.84 19.59 -8.99
CA ASP A 281 10.83 20.36 -10.22
C ASP A 281 9.69 19.86 -11.12
N LYS A 282 8.82 20.80 -11.54
CA LYS A 282 7.75 20.48 -12.47
C LYS A 282 8.28 20.59 -13.90
N PRO A 283 8.01 19.61 -14.77
CA PRO A 283 8.32 19.75 -16.19
C PRO A 283 7.59 20.97 -16.80
N GLU A 284 8.23 21.65 -17.72
CA GLU A 284 7.64 22.81 -18.42
C GLU A 284 6.53 22.44 -19.42
N GLY A 285 6.29 21.16 -19.68
CA GLY A 285 5.30 20.68 -20.64
C GLY A 285 4.85 19.25 -20.34
N PRO A 286 4.08 18.65 -21.27
CA PRO A 286 3.65 17.26 -21.16
C PRO A 286 4.82 16.31 -20.97
N ALA A 287 4.62 15.27 -20.17
CA ALA A 287 5.64 14.28 -19.88
C ALA A 287 5.05 12.87 -19.87
N ARG A 288 5.77 11.93 -20.43
CA ARG A 288 5.39 10.52 -20.42
C ARG A 288 5.78 9.87 -19.11
N ILE A 289 4.83 9.15 -18.53
CA ILE A 289 5.02 8.34 -17.32
C ILE A 289 4.73 6.88 -17.66
N GLU A 290 5.63 6.00 -17.31
CA GLU A 290 5.44 4.56 -17.46
C GLU A 290 5.48 3.87 -16.10
N ALA A 291 4.53 2.96 -15.85
CA ALA A 291 4.50 2.15 -14.65
C ALA A 291 4.38 0.65 -15.00
N HIS A 292 5.17 -0.18 -14.32
CA HIS A 292 5.15 -1.63 -14.49
C HIS A 292 5.73 -2.33 -13.26
N ILE A 293 5.50 -3.63 -13.14
CA ILE A 293 6.13 -4.44 -12.09
C ILE A 293 7.58 -4.72 -12.48
N LEU A 294 8.50 -4.42 -11.57
CA LEU A 294 9.95 -4.61 -11.76
C LEU A 294 10.43 -5.95 -11.21
N GLY A 295 9.84 -6.42 -10.12
CA GLY A 295 10.25 -7.63 -9.42
C GLY A 295 9.34 -7.91 -8.23
N ASP A 296 9.75 -8.85 -7.39
CA ASP A 296 8.99 -9.26 -6.22
C ASP A 296 9.86 -9.39 -4.97
N VAL A 297 9.18 -9.46 -3.83
CA VAL A 297 9.74 -9.80 -2.53
C VAL A 297 8.86 -10.85 -1.86
N GLU A 298 9.47 -11.86 -1.25
CA GLU A 298 8.73 -12.91 -0.55
C GLU A 298 8.36 -12.48 0.86
N PHE A 299 7.07 -12.61 1.20
CA PHE A 299 6.57 -12.42 2.56
C PHE A 299 6.22 -13.75 3.21
N LEU A 300 6.52 -13.86 4.52
CA LEU A 300 6.07 -14.99 5.33
C LEU A 300 4.59 -14.79 5.71
N VAL A 301 3.76 -15.73 5.31
CA VAL A 301 2.32 -15.75 5.60
C VAL A 301 1.99 -17.05 6.33
N PRO A 302 1.26 -17.01 7.46
CA PRO A 302 0.85 -18.23 8.16
C PRO A 302 0.22 -19.26 7.23
N PRO A 303 0.37 -20.56 7.51
CA PRO A 303 -0.30 -21.60 6.74
C PRO A 303 -1.82 -21.37 6.77
N GLN A 304 -2.51 -21.71 5.68
CA GLN A 304 -3.97 -21.68 5.68
C GLN A 304 -4.49 -22.66 6.72
N ALA A 305 -5.43 -22.21 7.57
CA ALA A 305 -6.10 -23.13 8.48
C ALA A 305 -6.79 -24.23 7.65
N SER A 306 -6.42 -25.48 7.89
CA SER A 306 -7.08 -26.63 7.28
C SER A 306 -8.55 -26.62 7.67
N GLY A 307 -9.46 -26.08 6.82
CA GLY A 307 -10.88 -26.12 7.11
C GLY A 307 -11.80 -25.04 6.58
N LYS A 308 -11.31 -24.02 5.86
CA LYS A 308 -12.23 -23.20 5.05
C LYS A 308 -11.97 -23.52 3.57
N LYS A 309 -12.82 -24.39 3.02
CA LYS A 309 -12.97 -24.50 1.56
C LYS A 309 -13.31 -23.11 1.04
N ASP A 310 -12.55 -22.68 0.03
CA ASP A 310 -12.88 -21.50 -0.77
C ASP A 310 -14.34 -21.60 -1.18
N ALA A 311 -15.17 -20.71 -0.63
CA ALA A 311 -16.49 -20.46 -1.20
C ALA A 311 -16.24 -19.68 -2.48
N GLN A 312 -16.42 -20.36 -3.60
CA GLN A 312 -16.48 -19.85 -4.95
C GLN A 312 -17.56 -18.77 -5.10
#